data_182eb2f96d1e52552cb33c35b2ed4200
#
_entry.id   182eb2f96d1e52552cb33c35b2ed4200
#
_cell.length_a   1.000
_cell.length_b   1.000
_cell.length_c   1.000
_cell.angle_alpha   90.00
_cell.angle_beta   90.00
_cell.angle_gamma   90.00
#
_symmetry.space_group_name_H-M   'P 1'
#
loop_
_entity.id
_entity.type
_entity.pdbx_description
1 polymer ?
#
loop_
_entity_poly.entity_id
_entity_poly.type
_entity_poly.pdbx_seq_one_letter_code
_entity_poly.pdbx_strand_id
1 'polypeptide(L)'
;MSAAAETLPSDGAKSLRSLYDTSLGPYLAAQDAQVLATRRNRWLVLVVGLGLAAGFMALGLRSSSDSEFLPGAAFVLAVGAIGLFIYMKGALADTVRDHLMAEIAPRLGLRFDASPNDIPPERFEILGLAGCESVKYRDRLSGQIGGLAAEMMTAKLVDETTTGIGNDKTTKRTERFSGVLMRIDDPAPPSARFRLVPPAALSPKGVLRSTSVTIRTTPGQPQPSRDQLLAMVAATPQRAPATPTGDAAFDKRFELHAADPEIAAALARLDAGTRAALLDIAGRFGGGEVSIGFDAGGILIAFATKQRFEIGKLRPPMAQFERVQHLADQMGILATITERISAARGVSAPA
;
A
#
# COMPACT_ATOMS: atom_id res chain seq x y z
N MET A 1 -9.10 10.74 -15.33
CA MET A 1 -9.85 9.72 -16.11
C MET A 1 -10.59 8.88 -15.09
N SER A 2 -11.92 8.92 -15.12
CA SER A 2 -12.79 8.19 -14.19
C SER A 2 -12.76 6.72 -14.60
N ALA A 3 -12.10 5.86 -13.82
CA ALA A 3 -12.32 4.43 -13.91
C ALA A 3 -13.80 4.20 -13.61
N ALA A 4 -14.51 3.55 -14.54
CA ALA A 4 -15.88 3.15 -14.32
C ALA A 4 -15.91 2.30 -13.04
N ALA A 5 -16.53 2.82 -11.99
CA ALA A 5 -16.79 2.08 -10.78
C ALA A 5 -17.70 0.91 -11.18
N GLU A 6 -17.15 -0.29 -11.17
CA GLU A 6 -17.97 -1.50 -11.22
C GLU A 6 -18.73 -1.54 -9.91
N THR A 7 -20.03 -1.23 -10.00
CA THR A 7 -20.92 -1.20 -8.85
C THR A 7 -21.01 -2.60 -8.23
N LEU A 8 -20.97 -2.64 -6.90
CA LEU A 8 -21.28 -3.83 -6.10
C LEU A 8 -22.52 -4.56 -6.67
N PRO A 9 -22.58 -5.90 -6.59
CA PRO A 9 -23.79 -6.66 -6.94
C PRO A 9 -25.02 -6.03 -6.29
N SER A 10 -26.16 -6.04 -6.97
CA SER A 10 -27.39 -5.35 -6.55
C SER A 10 -27.80 -5.62 -5.10
N ASP A 11 -27.53 -6.83 -4.61
CA ASP A 11 -27.81 -7.23 -3.23
C ASP A 11 -26.80 -6.65 -2.24
N GLY A 12 -25.53 -6.52 -2.61
CA GLY A 12 -24.51 -5.83 -1.84
C GLY A 12 -24.80 -4.34 -1.67
N ALA A 13 -25.30 -3.69 -2.75
CA ALA A 13 -25.67 -2.28 -2.71
C ALA A 13 -26.87 -2.02 -1.79
N LYS A 14 -27.89 -2.91 -1.79
CA LYS A 14 -29.04 -2.83 -0.87
C LYS A 14 -28.61 -3.03 0.58
N SER A 15 -27.76 -4.03 0.84
CA SER A 15 -27.22 -4.30 2.17
C SER A 15 -26.38 -3.11 2.70
N LEU A 16 -25.57 -2.50 1.84
CA LEU A 16 -24.77 -1.32 2.18
C LEU A 16 -25.65 -0.10 2.46
N ARG A 17 -26.73 0.09 1.69
CA ARG A 17 -27.68 1.18 1.92
C ARG A 17 -28.41 1.00 3.25
N SER A 18 -28.86 -0.21 3.57
CA SER A 18 -29.48 -0.52 4.86
C SER A 18 -28.51 -0.25 6.02
N LEU A 19 -27.25 -0.67 5.90
CA LEU A 19 -26.21 -0.39 6.90
C LEU A 19 -25.98 1.13 7.07
N TYR A 20 -25.97 1.87 5.97
CA TYR A 20 -25.84 3.32 6.02
C TYR A 20 -27.02 3.95 6.77
N ASP A 21 -28.25 3.61 6.43
CA ASP A 21 -29.44 4.22 7.01
C ASP A 21 -29.59 3.89 8.49
N THR A 22 -29.14 2.70 8.94
CA THR A 22 -29.30 2.24 10.34
C THR A 22 -28.14 2.60 11.26
N SER A 23 -26.88 2.62 10.76
CA SER A 23 -25.68 2.75 11.57
C SER A 23 -24.76 3.86 11.09
N LEU A 24 -24.25 3.78 9.85
CA LEU A 24 -23.16 4.65 9.40
C LEU A 24 -23.61 6.10 9.18
N GLY A 25 -24.81 6.34 8.69
CA GLY A 25 -25.36 7.69 8.48
C GLY A 25 -25.49 8.46 9.80
N PRO A 26 -26.16 7.91 10.84
CA PRO A 26 -26.20 8.52 12.17
C PRO A 26 -24.81 8.74 12.79
N TYR A 27 -23.91 7.77 12.66
CA TYR A 27 -22.52 7.91 13.13
C TYR A 27 -21.82 9.07 12.44
N LEU A 28 -21.87 9.14 11.11
CA LEU A 28 -21.23 10.21 10.34
C LEU A 28 -21.85 11.58 10.65
N ALA A 29 -23.16 11.68 10.84
CA ALA A 29 -23.82 12.93 11.25
C ALA A 29 -23.33 13.39 12.62
N ALA A 30 -23.15 12.47 13.56
CA ALA A 30 -22.59 12.79 14.88
C ALA A 30 -21.15 13.32 14.81
N GLN A 31 -20.38 12.93 13.77
CA GLN A 31 -19.03 13.44 13.57
C GLN A 31 -18.98 14.90 13.06
N ASP A 32 -20.08 15.46 12.54
CA ASP A 32 -20.07 16.83 12.00
C ASP A 32 -19.63 17.85 13.04
N ALA A 33 -20.15 17.77 14.25
CA ALA A 33 -19.77 18.66 15.36
C ALA A 33 -18.28 18.49 15.71
N GLN A 34 -17.80 17.25 15.74
CA GLN A 34 -16.38 16.94 16.04
C GLN A 34 -15.45 17.44 14.94
N VAL A 35 -15.82 17.31 13.68
CA VAL A 35 -15.06 17.85 12.52
C VAL A 35 -14.95 19.37 12.63
N LEU A 36 -16.03 20.08 12.95
CA LEU A 36 -16.05 21.52 13.11
C LEU A 36 -15.21 21.95 14.33
N ALA A 37 -15.37 21.25 15.46
CA ALA A 37 -14.57 21.51 16.66
C ALA A 37 -13.07 21.27 16.42
N THR A 38 -12.72 20.17 15.77
CA THR A 38 -11.32 19.86 15.43
C THR A 38 -10.75 20.90 14.47
N ARG A 39 -11.53 21.35 13.49
CA ARG A 39 -11.11 22.41 12.57
C ARG A 39 -10.86 23.72 13.32
N ARG A 40 -11.76 24.12 14.23
CA ARG A 40 -11.59 25.32 15.06
C ARG A 40 -10.37 25.21 15.97
N ASN A 41 -10.23 24.09 16.67
CA ASN A 41 -9.12 23.87 17.59
C ASN A 41 -7.76 23.86 16.88
N ARG A 42 -7.68 23.28 15.69
CA ARG A 42 -6.45 23.33 14.86
C ARG A 42 -6.04 24.77 14.54
N TRP A 43 -7.00 25.60 14.11
CA TRP A 43 -6.71 27.01 13.84
C TRP A 43 -6.29 27.76 15.11
N LEU A 44 -6.93 27.49 16.25
CA LEU A 44 -6.54 28.05 17.53
C LEU A 44 -5.09 27.66 17.90
N VAL A 45 -4.74 26.37 17.79
CA VAL A 45 -3.37 25.88 18.04
C VAL A 45 -2.36 26.60 17.13
N LEU A 46 -2.67 26.75 15.85
CA LEU A 46 -1.77 27.42 14.90
C LEU A 46 -1.61 28.91 15.25
N VAL A 47 -2.72 29.62 15.45
CA VAL A 47 -2.70 31.06 15.73
C VAL A 47 -2.01 31.35 17.07
N VAL A 48 -2.35 30.60 18.13
CA VAL A 48 -1.73 30.77 19.45
C VAL A 48 -0.24 30.39 19.39
N GLY A 49 0.11 29.27 18.77
CA GLY A 49 1.51 28.83 18.66
C GLY A 49 2.38 29.82 17.86
N LEU A 50 1.88 30.31 16.73
CA LEU A 50 2.59 31.32 15.94
C LEU A 50 2.64 32.68 16.65
N GLY A 51 1.57 33.06 17.38
CA GLY A 51 1.53 34.28 18.19
C GLY A 51 2.57 34.26 19.31
N LEU A 52 2.67 33.13 20.02
CA LEU A 52 3.71 32.92 21.05
C LEU A 52 5.12 32.96 20.42
N ALA A 53 5.32 32.28 19.31
CA ALA A 53 6.60 32.29 18.58
C ALA A 53 7.02 33.71 18.18
N ALA A 54 6.09 34.50 17.64
CA ALA A 54 6.31 35.91 17.29
C ALA A 54 6.64 36.77 18.52
N GLY A 55 5.95 36.53 19.66
CA GLY A 55 6.23 37.19 20.91
C GLY A 55 7.64 36.91 21.42
N PHE A 56 8.07 35.64 21.42
CA PHE A 56 9.44 35.25 21.82
C PHE A 56 10.48 35.86 20.88
N MET A 57 10.21 35.87 19.58
CA MET A 57 11.10 36.52 18.61
C MET A 57 11.24 38.03 18.87
N ALA A 58 10.12 38.73 19.12
CA ALA A 58 10.12 40.17 19.39
C ALA A 58 10.86 40.50 20.71
N LEU A 59 10.70 39.66 21.73
CA LEU A 59 11.44 39.79 22.99
C LEU A 59 12.94 39.56 22.79
N GLY A 60 13.32 38.56 22.02
CA GLY A 60 14.71 38.29 21.66
C GLY A 60 15.38 39.44 20.91
N LEU A 61 14.65 40.07 19.95
CA LEU A 61 15.14 41.24 19.22
C LEU A 61 15.29 42.50 20.08
N ARG A 62 14.50 42.62 21.17
CA ARG A 62 14.60 43.73 22.13
C ARG A 62 15.64 43.51 23.23
N SER A 63 15.95 42.25 23.53
CA SER A 63 16.94 41.92 24.54
C SER A 63 18.34 42.19 23.98
N SER A 64 19.07 43.12 24.57
CA SER A 64 20.47 43.40 24.25
C SER A 64 21.44 42.36 24.84
N SER A 65 20.93 41.31 25.49
CA SER A 65 21.73 40.21 26.02
C SER A 65 21.90 39.13 24.94
N ASP A 66 23.11 38.58 24.86
CA ASP A 66 23.55 37.50 23.91
C ASP A 66 22.79 36.18 24.07
N SER A 67 21.51 36.19 24.44
CA SER A 67 20.72 34.97 24.61
C SER A 67 20.15 34.50 23.26
N GLU A 68 20.88 33.64 22.57
CA GLU A 68 20.41 32.88 21.41
C GLU A 68 19.20 31.95 21.74
N PHE A 69 18.87 31.84 23.02
CA PHE A 69 17.80 30.97 23.53
C PHE A 69 16.41 31.41 23.05
N LEU A 70 16.09 32.70 23.03
CA LEU A 70 14.75 33.18 22.65
C LEU A 70 14.37 32.93 21.20
N PRO A 71 15.23 33.19 20.21
CA PRO A 71 14.98 32.80 18.81
C PRO A 71 14.84 31.28 18.63
N GLY A 72 15.65 30.49 19.34
CA GLY A 72 15.56 29.02 19.32
C GLY A 72 14.20 28.52 19.84
N ALA A 73 13.74 29.06 20.97
CA ALA A 73 12.43 28.73 21.54
C ALA A 73 11.27 29.13 20.60
N ALA A 74 11.35 30.31 19.97
CA ALA A 74 10.37 30.75 18.96
C ALA A 74 10.28 29.77 17.79
N PHE A 75 11.40 29.30 17.29
CA PHE A 75 11.45 28.33 16.20
C PHE A 75 10.81 26.99 16.60
N VAL A 76 11.15 26.44 17.78
CA VAL A 76 10.58 25.18 18.28
C VAL A 76 9.06 25.29 18.45
N LEU A 77 8.56 26.41 18.99
CA LEU A 77 7.12 26.64 19.14
C LEU A 77 6.40 26.71 17.79
N ALA A 78 6.97 27.39 16.80
CA ALA A 78 6.39 27.49 15.46
C ALA A 78 6.32 26.11 14.79
N VAL A 79 7.41 25.35 14.81
CA VAL A 79 7.47 23.99 14.22
C VAL A 79 6.52 23.04 14.96
N GLY A 80 6.48 23.10 16.30
CA GLY A 80 5.56 22.31 17.13
C GLY A 80 4.09 22.60 16.82
N ALA A 81 3.71 23.88 16.69
CA ALA A 81 2.34 24.28 16.34
C ALA A 81 1.93 23.80 14.94
N ILE A 82 2.82 23.91 13.96
CA ILE A 82 2.58 23.39 12.60
C ILE A 82 2.47 21.86 12.62
N GLY A 83 3.36 21.18 13.34
CA GLY A 83 3.33 19.72 13.47
C GLY A 83 2.02 19.22 14.08
N LEU A 84 1.58 19.85 15.18
CA LEU A 84 0.33 19.51 15.86
C LEU A 84 -0.90 19.82 14.97
N PHE A 85 -0.88 20.93 14.23
CA PHE A 85 -1.92 21.26 13.26
C PHE A 85 -2.08 20.19 12.17
N ILE A 86 -0.96 19.65 11.64
CA ILE A 86 -0.97 18.59 10.63
C ILE A 86 -1.44 17.27 11.25
N TYR A 87 -0.93 16.92 12.42
CA TYR A 87 -1.28 15.69 13.15
C TYR A 87 -2.79 15.60 13.44
N MET A 88 -3.37 16.64 14.01
CA MET A 88 -4.81 16.70 14.33
C MET A 88 -5.71 16.52 13.10
N LYS A 89 -5.22 16.88 11.90
CA LYS A 89 -5.97 16.68 10.65
C LYS A 89 -6.03 15.18 10.28
N GLY A 90 -4.94 14.44 10.46
CA GLY A 90 -4.87 13.02 10.08
C GLY A 90 -5.64 12.13 11.04
N ALA A 91 -5.47 12.34 12.35
CA ALA A 91 -6.00 11.47 13.39
C ALA A 91 -7.52 11.25 13.31
N LEU A 92 -8.31 12.32 13.12
CA LEU A 92 -9.77 12.19 12.99
C LEU A 92 -10.16 11.44 11.70
N ALA A 93 -9.46 11.71 10.60
CA ALA A 93 -9.75 11.02 9.33
C ALA A 93 -9.48 9.52 9.44
N ASP A 94 -8.38 9.14 10.08
CA ASP A 94 -8.04 7.74 10.32
C ASP A 94 -9.09 7.06 11.21
N THR A 95 -9.51 7.69 12.31
CA THR A 95 -10.53 7.13 13.21
C THR A 95 -11.87 6.88 12.49
N VAL A 96 -12.36 7.87 11.72
CA VAL A 96 -13.63 7.72 10.99
C VAL A 96 -13.50 6.64 9.91
N ARG A 97 -12.39 6.62 9.17
CA ARG A 97 -12.13 5.61 8.14
C ARG A 97 -12.09 4.20 8.74
N ASP A 98 -11.34 4.02 9.83
CA ASP A 98 -11.16 2.71 10.45
C ASP A 98 -12.49 2.16 10.97
N HIS A 99 -13.34 3.02 11.55
CA HIS A 99 -14.68 2.65 11.96
C HIS A 99 -15.55 2.22 10.76
N LEU A 100 -15.56 3.01 9.68
CA LEU A 100 -16.31 2.65 8.47
C LEU A 100 -15.83 1.33 7.87
N MET A 101 -14.51 1.12 7.78
CA MET A 101 -13.96 -0.11 7.25
C MET A 101 -14.32 -1.32 8.11
N ALA A 102 -14.30 -1.17 9.44
CA ALA A 102 -14.67 -2.25 10.36
C ALA A 102 -16.14 -2.66 10.22
N GLU A 103 -17.04 -1.72 9.93
CA GLU A 103 -18.47 -1.99 9.73
C GLU A 103 -18.81 -2.51 8.32
N ILE A 104 -18.10 -2.03 7.29
CA ILE A 104 -18.35 -2.42 5.89
C ILE A 104 -17.73 -3.79 5.57
N ALA A 105 -16.51 -4.09 6.04
CA ALA A 105 -15.78 -5.30 5.68
C ALA A 105 -16.58 -6.59 5.92
N PRO A 106 -17.26 -6.79 7.07
CA PRO A 106 -18.05 -8.00 7.29
C PRO A 106 -19.21 -8.16 6.31
N ARG A 107 -19.77 -7.05 5.80
CA ARG A 107 -20.85 -7.09 4.79
C ARG A 107 -20.36 -7.53 3.41
N LEU A 108 -19.06 -7.39 3.17
CA LEU A 108 -18.38 -7.88 1.97
C LEU A 108 -17.76 -9.27 2.19
N GLY A 109 -18.01 -9.94 3.33
CA GLY A 109 -17.39 -11.21 3.69
C GLY A 109 -15.90 -11.10 4.02
N LEU A 110 -15.43 -9.89 4.37
CA LEU A 110 -14.04 -9.60 4.66
C LEU A 110 -13.83 -9.31 6.14
N ARG A 111 -12.62 -9.57 6.61
CA ARG A 111 -12.12 -9.15 7.92
C ARG A 111 -11.21 -7.93 7.71
N PHE A 112 -11.38 -6.91 8.55
CA PHE A 112 -10.53 -5.73 8.57
C PHE A 112 -9.59 -5.72 9.77
N ASP A 113 -8.35 -5.28 9.54
CA ASP A 113 -7.33 -5.04 10.55
C ASP A 113 -6.58 -3.74 10.21
N ALA A 114 -6.77 -2.71 11.04
CA ALA A 114 -6.22 -1.38 10.78
C ALA A 114 -4.68 -1.32 10.83
N SER A 115 -4.04 -2.18 11.61
CA SER A 115 -2.60 -2.14 11.88
C SER A 115 -2.00 -3.54 12.01
N PRO A 116 -1.93 -4.31 10.92
CA PRO A 116 -1.40 -5.67 10.96
C PRO A 116 0.09 -5.67 11.29
N ASN A 117 0.49 -6.45 12.30
CA ASN A 117 1.87 -6.55 12.77
C ASN A 117 2.49 -7.94 12.54
N ASP A 118 1.70 -8.88 12.02
CA ASP A 118 2.05 -10.30 11.85
C ASP A 118 2.58 -10.65 10.45
N ILE A 119 2.88 -9.63 9.62
CA ILE A 119 3.28 -9.83 8.23
C ILE A 119 4.80 -9.81 8.13
N PRO A 120 5.44 -10.95 7.81
CA PRO A 120 6.88 -10.98 7.64
C PRO A 120 7.29 -10.20 6.37
N PRO A 121 8.34 -9.37 6.44
CA PRO A 121 8.79 -8.58 5.28
C PRO A 121 9.17 -9.43 4.07
N GLU A 122 9.60 -10.67 4.31
CA GLU A 122 10.01 -11.63 3.28
C GLU A 122 8.86 -12.09 2.41
N ARG A 123 7.63 -11.97 2.88
CA ARG A 123 6.41 -12.40 2.16
C ARG A 123 6.34 -11.82 0.74
N PHE A 124 6.85 -10.61 0.54
CA PHE A 124 6.81 -9.91 -0.75
C PHE A 124 8.17 -9.86 -1.45
N GLU A 125 9.10 -10.76 -1.08
CA GLU A 125 10.45 -10.83 -1.66
C GLU A 125 10.42 -11.03 -3.17
N ILE A 126 9.54 -11.90 -3.68
CA ILE A 126 9.40 -12.16 -5.12
C ILE A 126 9.11 -10.88 -5.93
N LEU A 127 8.46 -9.90 -5.33
CA LEU A 127 8.18 -8.60 -5.93
C LEU A 127 9.38 -7.63 -5.89
N GLY A 128 10.52 -8.05 -5.31
CA GLY A 128 11.68 -7.19 -5.10
C GLY A 128 11.51 -6.18 -3.95
N LEU A 129 10.55 -6.41 -3.06
CA LEU A 129 10.19 -5.50 -1.96
C LEU A 129 10.77 -5.93 -0.60
N ALA A 130 11.61 -6.97 -0.56
CA ALA A 130 12.32 -7.36 0.66
C ALA A 130 13.51 -6.46 0.97
N GLY A 131 13.97 -6.52 2.22
CA GLY A 131 15.21 -5.86 2.66
C GLY A 131 15.08 -4.37 2.93
N CYS A 132 13.87 -3.83 3.05
CA CYS A 132 13.64 -2.46 3.52
C CYS A 132 13.85 -2.37 5.03
N GLU A 133 14.47 -1.29 5.51
CA GLU A 133 14.76 -1.10 6.94
C GLU A 133 13.50 -0.72 7.73
N SER A 134 12.58 -0.01 7.09
CA SER A 134 11.30 0.35 7.71
C SER A 134 10.13 -0.07 6.81
N VAL A 135 9.27 -0.91 7.38
CA VAL A 135 8.06 -1.39 6.71
C VAL A 135 6.86 -1.02 7.58
N LYS A 136 5.86 -0.39 6.97
CA LYS A 136 4.57 -0.09 7.62
C LYS A 136 3.45 -0.68 6.80
N TYR A 137 2.74 -1.64 7.38
CA TYR A 137 1.51 -2.17 6.84
C TYR A 137 0.32 -1.51 7.54
N ARG A 138 -0.77 -1.29 6.80
CA ARG A 138 -2.02 -0.75 7.33
C ARG A 138 -3.19 -1.30 6.52
N ASP A 139 -4.36 -1.22 7.11
CA ASP A 139 -5.63 -1.43 6.42
C ASP A 139 -5.71 -2.81 5.73
N ARG A 140 -5.36 -3.88 6.45
CA ARG A 140 -5.47 -5.24 5.92
C ARG A 140 -6.93 -5.65 5.84
N LEU A 141 -7.34 -6.06 4.63
CA LEU A 141 -8.57 -6.77 4.34
C LEU A 141 -8.22 -8.21 4.02
N SER A 142 -8.92 -9.17 4.59
CA SER A 142 -8.70 -10.59 4.31
C SER A 142 -10.01 -11.36 4.32
N GLY A 143 -10.12 -12.41 3.50
CA GLY A 143 -11.32 -13.23 3.43
C GLY A 143 -11.19 -14.38 2.45
N GLN A 144 -12.28 -15.15 2.34
CA GLN A 144 -12.44 -16.21 1.34
C GLN A 144 -13.30 -15.66 0.19
N ILE A 145 -12.76 -15.64 -1.02
CA ILE A 145 -13.43 -15.07 -2.20
C ILE A 145 -13.30 -16.08 -3.34
N GLY A 146 -14.44 -16.54 -3.87
CA GLY A 146 -14.42 -17.54 -4.95
C GLY A 146 -13.69 -18.84 -4.57
N GLY A 147 -13.70 -19.22 -3.31
CA GLY A 147 -13.00 -20.40 -2.80
C GLY A 147 -11.50 -20.20 -2.54
N LEU A 148 -10.96 -19.01 -2.81
CA LEU A 148 -9.55 -18.67 -2.57
C LEU A 148 -9.41 -17.75 -1.35
N ALA A 149 -8.43 -18.02 -0.50
CA ALA A 149 -8.05 -17.07 0.53
C ALA A 149 -7.32 -15.89 -0.12
N ALA A 150 -7.77 -14.68 0.20
CA ALA A 150 -7.19 -13.47 -0.34
C ALA A 150 -7.00 -12.42 0.75
N GLU A 151 -5.94 -11.65 0.62
CA GLU A 151 -5.68 -10.50 1.48
C GLU A 151 -5.17 -9.30 0.67
N MET A 152 -5.51 -8.10 1.11
CA MET A 152 -5.05 -6.84 0.54
C MET A 152 -4.72 -5.88 1.67
N MET A 153 -3.64 -5.10 1.52
CA MET A 153 -3.23 -4.12 2.53
C MET A 153 -2.52 -2.94 1.89
N THR A 154 -2.51 -1.83 2.57
CA THR A 154 -1.63 -0.73 2.20
C THR A 154 -0.25 -0.93 2.81
N ALA A 155 0.80 -0.60 2.05
CA ALA A 155 2.18 -0.72 2.50
C ALA A 155 2.99 0.53 2.17
N LYS A 156 3.87 0.88 3.07
CA LYS A 156 4.90 1.88 2.86
C LYS A 156 6.25 1.30 3.30
N LEU A 157 7.18 1.20 2.35
CA LEU A 157 8.51 0.66 2.55
C LEU A 157 9.53 1.79 2.34
N VAL A 158 10.45 1.92 3.28
CA VAL A 158 11.45 2.99 3.29
C VAL A 158 12.83 2.38 3.54
N ASP A 159 13.79 2.74 2.69
CA ASP A 159 15.20 2.45 2.89
C ASP A 159 15.83 3.63 3.64
N GLU A 160 16.65 3.33 4.65
CA GLU A 160 17.44 4.32 5.38
C GLU A 160 18.91 4.10 5.05
N THR A 161 19.55 5.07 4.45
CA THR A 161 21.00 5.03 4.18
C THR A 161 21.67 6.03 5.09
N THR A 162 22.48 5.53 6.02
CA THR A 162 23.30 6.36 6.90
C THR A 162 24.71 6.48 6.31
N THR A 163 25.12 7.70 6.04
CA THR A 163 26.48 8.03 5.55
C THR A 163 27.17 8.94 6.55
N GLY A 164 28.50 8.83 6.65
CA GLY A 164 29.32 9.60 7.59
C GLY A 164 29.86 8.78 8.76
N ILE A 165 30.86 9.33 9.46
CA ILE A 165 31.56 8.71 10.60
C ILE A 165 31.44 9.64 11.81
N GLY A 166 31.26 9.05 12.99
CA GLY A 166 31.20 9.83 14.25
C GLY A 166 29.92 10.69 14.34
N ASN A 167 30.08 11.98 14.65
CA ASN A 167 28.97 12.93 14.85
C ASN A 167 28.39 13.48 13.54
N ASP A 168 29.06 13.27 12.40
CA ASP A 168 28.63 13.75 11.09
C ASP A 168 27.79 12.73 10.32
N LYS A 169 27.05 11.90 11.05
CA LYS A 169 26.15 10.92 10.44
C LYS A 169 24.92 11.60 9.83
N THR A 170 24.74 11.44 8.54
CA THR A 170 23.53 11.86 7.83
C THR A 170 22.71 10.64 7.43
N THR A 171 21.47 10.56 7.90
CA THR A 171 20.54 9.48 7.51
C THR A 171 19.61 10.00 6.41
N LYS A 172 19.73 9.41 5.23
CA LYS A 172 18.85 9.67 4.09
C LYS A 172 17.77 8.59 4.05
N ARG A 173 16.50 9.03 4.09
CA ARG A 173 15.34 8.16 3.93
C ARG A 173 14.83 8.22 2.49
N THR A 174 14.73 7.08 1.85
CA THR A 174 14.21 6.96 0.47
C THR A 174 12.99 6.06 0.47
N GLU A 175 11.84 6.59 0.06
CA GLU A 175 10.63 5.78 -0.11
C GLU A 175 10.83 4.85 -1.30
N ARG A 176 10.92 3.53 -1.02
CA ARG A 176 11.11 2.49 -2.03
C ARG A 176 9.79 2.04 -2.63
N PHE A 177 8.76 1.95 -1.82
CA PHE A 177 7.42 1.58 -2.27
C PHE A 177 6.37 2.27 -1.41
N SER A 178 5.30 2.72 -2.05
CA SER A 178 4.07 3.16 -1.39
C SER A 178 2.90 2.75 -2.27
N GLY A 179 2.01 1.93 -1.70
CA GLY A 179 0.92 1.39 -2.51
C GLY A 179 0.11 0.31 -1.81
N VAL A 180 -0.49 -0.53 -2.62
CA VAL A 180 -1.31 -1.66 -2.19
C VAL A 180 -0.57 -2.95 -2.51
N LEU A 181 -0.49 -3.83 -1.53
CA LEU A 181 -0.02 -5.21 -1.67
C LEU A 181 -1.21 -6.14 -1.54
N MET A 182 -1.24 -7.15 -2.37
CA MET A 182 -2.29 -8.15 -2.40
C MET A 182 -1.68 -9.53 -2.50
N ARG A 183 -2.29 -10.51 -1.84
CA ARG A 183 -1.97 -11.93 -1.94
C ARG A 183 -3.25 -12.70 -2.17
N ILE A 184 -3.17 -13.68 -3.06
CA ILE A 184 -4.22 -14.65 -3.34
C ILE A 184 -3.59 -16.02 -3.21
N ASP A 185 -4.07 -16.83 -2.29
CA ASP A 185 -3.58 -18.18 -2.12
C ASP A 185 -4.03 -19.03 -3.30
N ASP A 186 -3.08 -19.79 -3.85
CA ASP A 186 -3.34 -20.67 -4.98
C ASP A 186 -3.40 -22.12 -4.48
N PRO A 187 -4.53 -22.84 -4.65
CA PRO A 187 -4.65 -24.23 -4.24
C PRO A 187 -3.71 -25.16 -5.03
N ALA A 188 -3.32 -24.73 -6.25
CA ALA A 188 -2.31 -25.41 -7.03
C ALA A 188 -1.09 -24.48 -7.14
N PRO A 189 -0.19 -24.46 -6.16
CA PRO A 189 0.96 -23.59 -6.16
C PRO A 189 1.78 -23.79 -7.43
N PRO A 190 2.36 -22.73 -8.00
CA PRO A 190 3.12 -22.82 -9.23
C PRO A 190 4.31 -23.76 -9.03
N SER A 191 4.55 -24.61 -10.02
CA SER A 191 5.79 -25.40 -10.12
C SER A 191 7.01 -24.53 -10.40
N ALA A 192 6.81 -23.24 -10.70
CA ALA A 192 7.84 -22.28 -11.00
C ALA A 192 7.66 -21.00 -10.19
N ARG A 193 8.79 -20.44 -9.77
CA ARG A 193 8.87 -19.13 -9.12
C ARG A 193 9.26 -18.07 -10.13
N PHE A 194 8.36 -17.14 -10.43
CA PHE A 194 8.59 -16.09 -11.43
C PHE A 194 7.87 -14.79 -11.09
N ARG A 195 8.28 -13.72 -11.75
CA ARG A 195 7.64 -12.42 -11.60
C ARG A 195 7.39 -11.73 -12.93
N LEU A 196 6.38 -10.91 -12.92
CA LEU A 196 5.99 -10.00 -13.99
C LEU A 196 6.21 -8.57 -13.50
N VAL A 197 6.98 -7.79 -14.24
CA VAL A 197 7.22 -6.38 -13.90
C VAL A 197 6.83 -5.48 -15.07
N PRO A 198 6.45 -4.21 -14.81
CA PRO A 198 6.19 -3.29 -15.90
C PRO A 198 7.47 -3.02 -16.68
N PRO A 199 7.43 -2.91 -18.03
CA PRO A 199 8.56 -2.44 -18.82
C PRO A 199 9.09 -1.09 -18.35
N ALA A 200 10.35 -0.77 -18.64
CA ALA A 200 10.99 0.48 -18.22
C ALA A 200 10.20 1.73 -18.64
N ALA A 201 9.59 1.70 -19.82
CA ALA A 201 8.75 2.79 -20.34
C ALA A 201 7.49 3.04 -19.48
N LEU A 202 6.98 2.03 -18.78
CA LEU A 202 5.81 2.11 -17.92
C LEU A 202 6.16 2.25 -16.44
N SER A 203 7.43 2.23 -16.09
CA SER A 203 7.94 2.33 -14.72
C SER A 203 8.96 3.46 -14.60
N PRO A 204 8.55 4.72 -14.76
CA PRO A 204 9.48 5.86 -14.80
C PRO A 204 10.27 6.06 -13.50
N LYS A 205 9.74 5.58 -12.37
CA LYS A 205 10.43 5.60 -11.08
C LYS A 205 11.21 4.33 -10.80
N GLY A 206 11.00 3.26 -11.56
CA GLY A 206 11.65 1.97 -11.39
C GLY A 206 11.34 1.27 -10.05
N VAL A 207 10.31 1.70 -9.32
CA VAL A 207 9.99 1.22 -7.96
C VAL A 207 9.80 -0.28 -7.92
N LEU A 208 9.00 -0.81 -8.84
CA LEU A 208 8.70 -2.24 -8.93
C LEU A 208 9.69 -3.02 -9.83
N ARG A 209 10.67 -2.34 -10.39
CA ARG A 209 11.78 -2.97 -11.15
C ARG A 209 13.03 -3.20 -10.31
N SER A 210 12.99 -2.88 -9.02
CA SER A 210 14.15 -3.07 -8.13
C SER A 210 14.65 -4.51 -8.19
N THR A 211 15.97 -4.64 -8.38
CA THR A 211 16.68 -5.90 -8.44
C THR A 211 17.54 -6.14 -7.19
N SER A 212 17.31 -5.38 -6.11
CA SER A 212 18.07 -5.58 -4.88
C SER A 212 17.71 -6.94 -4.28
N VAL A 213 18.72 -7.76 -4.11
CA VAL A 213 18.63 -9.05 -3.42
C VAL A 213 19.30 -8.87 -2.06
N THR A 214 18.53 -9.06 -1.01
CA THR A 214 19.06 -9.03 0.35
C THR A 214 19.50 -10.44 0.74
N ILE A 215 20.80 -10.64 0.86
CA ILE A 215 21.36 -11.90 1.36
C ILE A 215 21.45 -11.76 2.88
N ARG A 216 20.59 -12.48 3.58
CA ARG A 216 20.67 -12.56 5.05
C ARG A 216 21.61 -13.68 5.44
N THR A 217 22.64 -13.34 6.17
CA THR A 217 23.49 -14.31 6.85
C THR A 217 23.00 -14.43 8.30
N THR A 218 22.65 -15.63 8.73
CA THR A 218 22.34 -15.89 10.14
C THR A 218 23.62 -15.75 10.97
N PRO A 219 23.59 -15.01 12.08
CA PRO A 219 24.77 -14.93 12.95
C PRO A 219 25.26 -16.31 13.34
N GLY A 220 26.55 -16.58 13.14
CA GLY A 220 27.16 -17.87 13.43
C GLY A 220 27.25 -18.88 12.27
N GLN A 221 26.62 -18.60 11.13
CA GLN A 221 26.83 -19.38 9.91
C GLN A 221 28.05 -18.86 9.12
N PRO A 222 28.86 -19.77 8.50
CA PRO A 222 29.93 -19.34 7.62
C PRO A 222 29.34 -18.50 6.48
N GLN A 223 30.03 -17.39 6.17
CA GLN A 223 29.60 -16.55 5.04
C GLN A 223 29.70 -17.37 3.75
N PRO A 224 28.66 -17.33 2.90
CA PRO A 224 28.66 -18.02 1.63
C PRO A 224 29.84 -17.51 0.77
N SER A 225 30.50 -18.43 0.06
CA SER A 225 31.56 -18.07 -0.86
C SER A 225 31.05 -17.15 -1.96
N ARG A 226 31.99 -16.43 -2.63
CA ARG A 226 31.63 -15.56 -3.77
C ARG A 226 30.84 -16.32 -4.85
N ASP A 227 31.21 -17.55 -5.13
CA ASP A 227 30.55 -18.37 -6.16
C ASP A 227 29.14 -18.83 -5.72
N GLN A 228 28.97 -19.16 -4.43
CA GLN A 228 27.66 -19.43 -3.84
C GLN A 228 26.78 -18.20 -3.88
N LEU A 229 27.31 -17.02 -3.56
CA LEU A 229 26.60 -15.76 -3.67
C LEU A 229 26.17 -15.47 -5.11
N LEU A 230 27.06 -15.68 -6.08
CA LEU A 230 26.74 -15.49 -7.49
C LEU A 230 25.68 -16.49 -7.97
N ALA A 231 25.76 -17.75 -7.55
CA ALA A 231 24.75 -18.77 -7.85
C ALA A 231 23.39 -18.43 -7.23
N MET A 232 23.37 -18.01 -5.95
CA MET A 232 22.11 -17.55 -5.28
C MET A 232 21.50 -16.35 -5.99
N VAL A 233 22.33 -15.40 -6.41
CA VAL A 233 21.90 -14.21 -7.15
C VAL A 233 21.37 -14.57 -8.55
N ALA A 234 22.03 -15.49 -9.26
CA ALA A 234 21.61 -15.96 -10.57
C ALA A 234 20.30 -16.77 -10.53
N ALA A 235 20.08 -17.51 -9.43
CA ALA A 235 18.84 -18.26 -9.21
C ALA A 235 17.64 -17.37 -8.79
N THR A 236 17.84 -16.06 -8.67
CA THR A 236 16.79 -15.16 -8.20
C THR A 236 16.02 -14.57 -9.38
N PRO A 237 14.70 -14.77 -9.51
CA PRO A 237 13.88 -14.24 -10.63
C PRO A 237 14.09 -12.74 -10.89
N GLN A 238 14.45 -11.97 -9.86
CA GLN A 238 14.66 -10.52 -9.97
C GLN A 238 15.82 -10.14 -10.90
N ARG A 239 16.77 -11.03 -11.18
CA ARG A 239 17.92 -10.79 -12.05
C ARG A 239 17.92 -11.61 -13.34
N ALA A 240 16.96 -12.50 -13.49
CA ALA A 240 16.79 -13.22 -14.73
C ALA A 240 16.51 -12.22 -15.88
N PRO A 241 16.99 -12.47 -17.10
CA PRO A 241 16.64 -11.66 -18.26
C PRO A 241 15.13 -11.74 -18.52
N ALA A 242 14.59 -10.71 -19.18
CA ALA A 242 13.20 -10.72 -19.60
C ALA A 242 12.99 -11.77 -20.68
N THR A 243 11.98 -12.61 -20.50
CA THR A 243 11.61 -13.67 -21.46
C THR A 243 10.29 -13.28 -22.15
N PRO A 244 10.24 -13.24 -23.50
CA PRO A 244 8.99 -13.00 -24.22
C PRO A 244 7.98 -14.12 -23.97
N THR A 245 6.71 -13.74 -23.76
CA THR A 245 5.62 -14.72 -23.58
C THR A 245 5.02 -15.17 -24.91
N GLY A 246 5.36 -14.51 -26.03
CA GLY A 246 4.77 -14.71 -27.33
C GLY A 246 3.43 -13.99 -27.55
N ASP A 247 2.96 -13.23 -26.56
CA ASP A 247 1.77 -12.40 -26.65
C ASP A 247 2.19 -10.93 -26.65
N ALA A 248 2.14 -10.28 -27.81
CA ALA A 248 2.62 -8.92 -27.99
C ALA A 248 1.84 -7.88 -27.13
N ALA A 249 0.57 -8.13 -26.84
CA ALA A 249 -0.23 -7.23 -25.97
C ALA A 249 0.20 -7.38 -24.51
N PHE A 250 0.46 -8.60 -24.08
CA PHE A 250 0.95 -8.88 -22.74
C PHE A 250 2.38 -8.38 -22.53
N ASP A 251 3.29 -8.64 -23.48
CA ASP A 251 4.71 -8.24 -23.44
C ASP A 251 4.89 -6.70 -23.45
N LYS A 252 3.92 -5.95 -23.99
CA LYS A 252 3.88 -4.48 -23.86
C LYS A 252 3.60 -4.02 -22.44
N ARG A 253 2.93 -4.84 -21.64
CA ARG A 253 2.50 -4.46 -20.27
C ARG A 253 3.37 -5.08 -19.19
N PHE A 254 3.92 -6.26 -19.46
CA PHE A 254 4.72 -7.03 -18.50
C PHE A 254 5.95 -7.64 -19.13
N GLU A 255 7.06 -7.61 -18.43
CA GLU A 255 8.25 -8.40 -18.68
C GLU A 255 8.24 -9.61 -17.74
N LEU A 256 8.33 -10.82 -18.29
CA LEU A 256 8.44 -12.06 -17.52
C LEU A 256 9.90 -12.29 -17.11
N HIS A 257 10.13 -12.47 -15.82
CA HIS A 257 11.42 -12.85 -15.26
C HIS A 257 11.28 -14.16 -14.48
N ALA A 258 11.95 -15.19 -14.96
CA ALA A 258 12.04 -16.53 -14.35
C ALA A 258 13.47 -17.04 -14.47
N ALA A 259 13.89 -17.92 -13.56
CA ALA A 259 15.15 -18.65 -13.74
C ALA A 259 15.02 -19.61 -14.95
N ASP A 260 16.12 -19.85 -15.66
CA ASP A 260 16.10 -20.68 -16.89
C ASP A 260 15.34 -22.00 -16.76
N PRO A 261 15.54 -22.81 -15.69
CA PRO A 261 14.81 -24.07 -15.57
C PRO A 261 13.30 -23.90 -15.32
N GLU A 262 12.86 -22.71 -14.94
CA GLU A 262 11.47 -22.42 -14.59
C GLU A 262 10.68 -21.75 -15.71
N ILE A 263 11.35 -21.31 -16.80
CA ILE A 263 10.70 -20.57 -17.90
C ILE A 263 9.56 -21.34 -18.52
N ALA A 264 9.75 -22.62 -18.81
CA ALA A 264 8.71 -23.43 -19.44
C ALA A 264 7.47 -23.57 -18.54
N ALA A 265 7.66 -23.78 -17.24
CA ALA A 265 6.58 -23.86 -16.26
C ALA A 265 5.91 -22.50 -16.04
N ALA A 266 6.68 -21.39 -16.07
CA ALA A 266 6.14 -20.04 -16.00
C ALA A 266 5.25 -19.71 -17.21
N LEU A 267 5.68 -20.05 -18.42
CA LEU A 267 4.90 -19.86 -19.65
C LEU A 267 3.63 -20.71 -19.65
N ALA A 268 3.71 -21.98 -19.22
CA ALA A 268 2.53 -22.84 -19.07
C ALA A 268 1.53 -22.27 -18.06
N ARG A 269 2.01 -21.60 -17.01
CA ARG A 269 1.17 -20.96 -16.00
C ARG A 269 0.48 -19.70 -16.51
N LEU A 270 1.10 -19.00 -17.46
CA LEU A 270 0.58 -17.81 -18.12
C LEU A 270 -0.23 -18.20 -19.37
N ASP A 271 -1.22 -19.06 -19.22
CA ASP A 271 -2.15 -19.37 -20.30
C ASP A 271 -2.92 -18.12 -20.78
N ALA A 272 -3.67 -18.25 -21.86
CA ALA A 272 -4.39 -17.12 -22.46
C ALA A 272 -5.40 -16.49 -21.47
N GLY A 273 -6.08 -17.29 -20.67
CA GLY A 273 -7.05 -16.83 -19.66
C GLY A 273 -6.37 -16.04 -18.56
N THR A 274 -5.27 -16.56 -18.01
CA THR A 274 -4.47 -15.90 -16.99
C THR A 274 -3.91 -14.57 -17.51
N ARG A 275 -3.32 -14.54 -18.72
CA ARG A 275 -2.81 -13.30 -19.33
C ARG A 275 -3.91 -12.25 -19.50
N ALA A 276 -5.08 -12.64 -20.00
CA ALA A 276 -6.21 -11.73 -20.15
C ALA A 276 -6.67 -11.15 -18.81
N ALA A 277 -6.77 -11.98 -17.76
CA ALA A 277 -7.13 -11.53 -16.42
C ALA A 277 -6.11 -10.54 -15.86
N LEU A 278 -4.81 -10.81 -16.01
CA LEU A 278 -3.75 -9.94 -15.53
C LEU A 278 -3.70 -8.59 -16.28
N LEU A 279 -3.93 -8.59 -17.58
CA LEU A 279 -4.04 -7.38 -18.40
C LEU A 279 -5.22 -6.51 -17.96
N ASP A 280 -6.38 -7.12 -17.71
CA ASP A 280 -7.56 -6.41 -17.22
C ASP A 280 -7.33 -5.80 -15.83
N ILE A 281 -6.74 -6.57 -14.90
CA ILE A 281 -6.33 -6.09 -13.58
C ILE A 281 -5.40 -4.87 -13.72
N ALA A 282 -4.36 -4.98 -14.54
CA ALA A 282 -3.42 -3.87 -14.74
C ALA A 282 -4.07 -2.65 -15.42
N GLY A 283 -5.06 -2.85 -16.28
CA GLY A 283 -5.84 -1.79 -16.92
C GLY A 283 -6.71 -1.02 -15.94
N ARG A 284 -7.37 -1.71 -15.02
CA ARG A 284 -8.27 -1.12 -14.01
C ARG A 284 -7.55 -0.21 -13.02
N PHE A 285 -6.35 -0.57 -12.63
CA PHE A 285 -5.50 0.25 -11.74
C PHE A 285 -4.79 1.42 -12.45
N GLY A 286 -5.20 1.72 -13.68
CA GLY A 286 -4.99 2.90 -14.50
C GLY A 286 -3.74 3.74 -14.21
N GLY A 287 -2.64 3.46 -14.90
CA GLY A 287 -1.45 4.31 -14.90
C GLY A 287 -0.47 4.11 -13.75
N GLY A 288 -0.77 3.25 -12.76
CA GLY A 288 0.17 2.84 -11.71
C GLY A 288 1.09 1.72 -12.20
N GLU A 289 2.26 1.61 -11.59
CA GLU A 289 3.13 0.47 -11.76
C GLU A 289 2.50 -0.75 -11.08
N VAL A 290 2.40 -1.88 -11.80
CA VAL A 290 1.89 -3.15 -11.29
C VAL A 290 2.97 -4.20 -11.44
N SER A 291 3.31 -4.90 -10.37
CA SER A 291 4.17 -6.09 -10.41
C SER A 291 3.42 -7.28 -9.83
N ILE A 292 3.65 -8.46 -10.39
CA ILE A 292 2.98 -9.69 -9.99
C ILE A 292 4.06 -10.74 -9.77
N GLY A 293 4.00 -11.43 -8.64
CA GLY A 293 4.88 -12.54 -8.29
C GLY A 293 4.08 -13.83 -8.17
N PHE A 294 4.65 -14.91 -8.62
CA PHE A 294 4.14 -16.26 -8.44
C PHE A 294 5.14 -17.05 -7.62
N ASP A 295 4.74 -17.55 -6.48
CA ASP A 295 5.58 -18.40 -5.63
C ASP A 295 4.78 -19.55 -5.01
N ALA A 296 5.43 -20.35 -4.16
CA ALA A 296 4.79 -21.48 -3.48
C ALA A 296 3.62 -21.08 -2.58
N GLY A 297 3.49 -19.80 -2.23
CA GLY A 297 2.41 -19.28 -1.39
C GLY A 297 1.23 -18.71 -2.16
N GLY A 298 1.32 -18.65 -3.50
CA GLY A 298 0.26 -18.12 -4.34
C GLY A 298 0.68 -16.98 -5.26
N ILE A 299 -0.26 -16.09 -5.54
CA ILE A 299 -0.08 -14.92 -6.40
C ILE A 299 0.03 -13.67 -5.53
N LEU A 300 1.12 -12.94 -5.71
CA LEU A 300 1.40 -11.68 -5.04
C LEU A 300 1.30 -10.54 -6.05
N ILE A 301 0.60 -9.47 -5.70
CA ILE A 301 0.42 -8.32 -6.59
C ILE A 301 0.80 -7.05 -5.82
N ALA A 302 1.61 -6.21 -6.43
CA ALA A 302 1.95 -4.89 -5.92
C ALA A 302 1.45 -3.81 -6.88
N PHE A 303 0.71 -2.86 -6.35
CA PHE A 303 0.26 -1.67 -7.07
C PHE A 303 0.96 -0.45 -6.46
N ALA A 304 1.91 0.15 -7.18
CA ALA A 304 2.50 1.42 -6.77
C ALA A 304 1.49 2.55 -7.05
N THR A 305 0.73 2.91 -6.05
CA THR A 305 -0.33 3.91 -6.14
C THR A 305 -0.36 4.79 -4.90
N LYS A 306 -0.77 6.04 -5.09
CA LYS A 306 -1.09 6.93 -3.97
C LYS A 306 -2.51 6.72 -3.46
N GLN A 307 -3.34 6.01 -4.20
CA GLN A 307 -4.70 5.67 -3.78
C GLN A 307 -4.60 4.72 -2.59
N ARG A 308 -5.22 5.12 -1.51
CA ARG A 308 -5.41 4.36 -0.28
C ARG A 308 -6.92 4.29 -0.05
N PHE A 309 -7.33 3.52 0.93
CA PHE A 309 -8.72 3.55 1.39
C PHE A 309 -9.04 4.95 1.94
N GLU A 310 -9.59 5.81 1.10
CA GLU A 310 -9.86 7.20 1.43
C GLU A 310 -11.35 7.48 1.48
N ILE A 311 -11.78 8.07 2.59
CA ILE A 311 -13.17 8.57 2.75
C ILE A 311 -13.35 9.98 2.18
N GLY A 312 -12.35 10.49 1.48
CA GLY A 312 -12.32 11.84 0.95
C GLY A 312 -12.06 12.92 2.01
N LYS A 313 -12.29 14.16 1.64
CA LYS A 313 -12.07 15.29 2.56
C LYS A 313 -13.14 15.31 3.66
N LEU A 314 -12.72 15.39 4.93
CA LEU A 314 -13.63 15.59 6.05
C LEU A 314 -14.20 17.00 6.02
N ARG A 315 -15.40 17.13 5.48
CA ARG A 315 -16.18 18.37 5.46
C ARG A 315 -17.65 18.05 5.72
N PRO A 316 -18.33 18.77 6.60
CA PRO A 316 -19.77 18.65 6.76
C PRO A 316 -20.53 19.01 5.47
N PRO A 317 -21.65 18.33 5.16
CA PRO A 317 -22.15 17.19 5.93
C PRO A 317 -21.29 15.92 5.70
N MET A 318 -21.01 15.19 6.79
CA MET A 318 -20.27 13.93 6.72
C MET A 318 -21.18 12.77 6.29
N ALA A 319 -22.45 12.82 6.66
CA ALA A 319 -23.45 11.81 6.35
C ALA A 319 -23.82 11.87 4.85
N GLN A 320 -22.94 11.33 4.02
CA GLN A 320 -23.10 11.20 2.57
C GLN A 320 -22.90 9.74 2.18
N PHE A 321 -23.93 9.11 1.60
CA PHE A 321 -23.91 7.71 1.19
C PHE A 321 -22.78 7.44 0.19
N GLU A 322 -22.50 8.37 -0.71
CA GLU A 322 -21.47 8.28 -1.73
C GLU A 322 -20.07 8.06 -1.15
N ARG A 323 -19.81 8.56 0.06
CA ARG A 323 -18.53 8.31 0.77
C ARG A 323 -18.38 6.85 1.20
N VAL A 324 -19.47 6.30 1.74
CA VAL A 324 -19.53 4.92 2.18
C VAL A 324 -19.45 3.98 0.98
N GLN A 325 -20.19 4.30 -0.08
CA GLN A 325 -20.16 3.56 -1.33
C GLN A 325 -18.76 3.58 -1.94
N HIS A 326 -18.13 4.73 -2.05
CA HIS A 326 -16.76 4.85 -2.59
C HIS A 326 -15.74 4.01 -1.81
N LEU A 327 -15.84 3.98 -0.48
CA LEU A 327 -14.98 3.15 0.36
C LEU A 327 -15.28 1.66 0.14
N ALA A 328 -16.56 1.27 0.06
CA ALA A 328 -16.97 -0.10 -0.22
C ALA A 328 -16.50 -0.57 -1.62
N ASP A 329 -16.57 0.29 -2.64
CA ASP A 329 -16.05 0.02 -3.98
C ASP A 329 -14.54 -0.22 -3.95
N GLN A 330 -13.78 0.57 -3.19
CA GLN A 330 -12.34 0.36 -3.00
C GLN A 330 -12.04 -0.98 -2.33
N MET A 331 -12.82 -1.38 -1.31
CA MET A 331 -12.69 -2.67 -0.65
C MET A 331 -13.10 -3.83 -1.57
N GLY A 332 -14.10 -3.64 -2.42
CA GLY A 332 -14.58 -4.60 -3.40
C GLY A 332 -13.56 -4.95 -4.49
N ILE A 333 -12.53 -4.15 -4.67
CA ILE A 333 -11.44 -4.42 -5.61
C ILE A 333 -10.77 -5.77 -5.31
N LEU A 334 -10.57 -6.11 -4.02
CA LEU A 334 -10.03 -7.41 -3.61
C LEU A 334 -10.89 -8.56 -4.16
N ALA A 335 -12.20 -8.47 -3.99
CA ALA A 335 -13.14 -9.48 -4.48
C ALA A 335 -13.06 -9.60 -6.01
N THR A 336 -13.16 -8.48 -6.72
CA THR A 336 -13.13 -8.45 -8.19
C THR A 336 -11.85 -9.08 -8.75
N ILE A 337 -10.68 -8.76 -8.20
CA ILE A 337 -9.41 -9.34 -8.65
C ILE A 337 -9.35 -10.83 -8.36
N THR A 338 -9.73 -11.25 -7.15
CA THR A 338 -9.68 -12.65 -6.74
C THR A 338 -10.63 -13.50 -7.57
N GLU A 339 -11.87 -13.05 -7.82
CA GLU A 339 -12.84 -13.73 -8.68
C GLU A 339 -12.34 -13.90 -10.11
N ARG A 340 -11.70 -12.89 -10.69
CA ARG A 340 -11.13 -12.98 -12.05
C ARG A 340 -10.00 -13.99 -12.13
N ILE A 341 -9.14 -14.02 -11.12
CA ILE A 341 -8.07 -15.02 -11.04
C ILE A 341 -8.66 -16.41 -10.83
N SER A 342 -9.65 -16.56 -9.95
CA SER A 342 -10.36 -17.81 -9.71
C SER A 342 -11.02 -18.35 -11.00
N ALA A 343 -11.74 -17.48 -11.73
CA ALA A 343 -12.38 -17.83 -13.00
C ALA A 343 -11.35 -18.24 -14.08
N ALA A 344 -10.24 -17.49 -14.20
CA ALA A 344 -9.16 -17.84 -15.12
C ALA A 344 -8.50 -19.19 -14.79
N ARG A 345 -8.58 -19.64 -13.53
CA ARG A 345 -8.07 -20.92 -13.05
C ARG A 345 -9.06 -22.06 -13.10
N GLY A 346 -10.29 -21.81 -13.49
CA GLY A 346 -11.37 -22.82 -13.47
C GLY A 346 -11.71 -23.30 -12.06
N VAL A 347 -11.36 -22.53 -11.02
CA VAL A 347 -11.78 -22.81 -9.65
C VAL A 347 -13.24 -22.38 -9.54
N SER A 348 -14.14 -23.36 -9.56
CA SER A 348 -15.56 -23.08 -9.34
C SER A 348 -15.79 -22.65 -7.90
N ALA A 349 -16.59 -21.61 -7.69
CA ALA A 349 -17.05 -21.27 -6.35
C ALA A 349 -17.77 -22.51 -5.74
N PRO A 350 -17.55 -22.84 -4.49
CA PRO A 350 -18.37 -23.85 -3.82
C PRO A 350 -19.84 -23.43 -3.91
N ALA A 351 -20.71 -24.37 -4.34
CA ALA A 351 -22.15 -24.15 -4.49
C ALA A 351 -22.82 -23.80 -3.15
#